data_5b76774278715fdf70a51110c9560c1a
#
_entry.id   5b76774278715fdf70a51110c9560c1a
#
_cell.length_a   1.000
_cell.length_b   1.000
_cell.length_c   1.000
_cell.angle_alpha   90.00
_cell.angle_beta   90.00
_cell.angle_gamma   90.00
#
_symmetry.space_group_name_H-M   'P 1'
#
loop_
_entity.id
_entity.type
_entity.pdbx_description
1 polymer ?
#
loop_
_entity_poly.entity_id
_entity_poly.type
_entity_poly.pdbx_seq_one_letter_code
_entity_poly.pdbx_strand_id
1 'polypeptide(L)'
;MKIVSFNINSIRARPHQLIHLRDTIDPDVIGLQETKVNDPEFPIDEIKKIGYHPEFWGQKGHYGVAILSKQKPENVQKGFVSDSADDQKRFIQAKFKWKRKKIIIMNGYFPQGENRSHETKFPKKIKFYDDLEKHIKKLQKTEENLIVMGDFNVAPTTLDVGIGEQNVKRWLRDGKTAFLPEEIEMWNKIKNLGFIDSWREEHPEEGSIYSWFDYRSRMFDDNPKRGLRIDHILISNNLSDEIQNTGIDYEARGMEKPSDHCPIWLTLK
;
A
#
# COMPACT_ATOMS: atom_id res chain seq x y z
N MET A 1 17.16 -5.18 -4.29
CA MET A 1 16.38 -3.97 -3.88
C MET A 1 15.32 -4.41 -2.90
N LYS A 2 15.28 -3.80 -1.71
CA LYS A 2 14.24 -4.06 -0.70
C LYS A 2 13.22 -2.93 -0.70
N ILE A 3 11.96 -3.27 -0.78
CA ILE A 3 10.84 -2.32 -0.89
C ILE A 3 9.84 -2.64 0.23
N VAL A 4 9.39 -1.60 0.93
CA VAL A 4 8.35 -1.69 1.97
C VAL A 4 7.15 -0.84 1.55
N SER A 5 5.94 -1.35 1.75
CA SER A 5 4.71 -0.56 1.75
C SER A 5 4.13 -0.55 3.17
N PHE A 6 3.75 0.61 3.67
CA PHE A 6 3.26 0.76 5.02
C PHE A 6 2.26 1.90 5.19
N ASN A 7 1.02 1.56 5.47
CA ASN A 7 0.07 2.55 5.99
C ASN A 7 0.46 2.86 7.44
N ILE A 8 1.19 3.97 7.63
CA ILE A 8 1.76 4.36 8.93
C ILE A 8 0.71 4.99 9.87
N ASN A 9 -0.45 5.36 9.36
CA ASN A 9 -1.53 5.96 10.14
C ASN A 9 -1.04 7.12 11.04
N SER A 10 -0.41 8.13 10.46
CA SER A 10 0.28 9.30 11.03
C SER A 10 1.79 9.12 11.26
N ILE A 11 2.57 9.73 10.38
CA ILE A 11 4.04 9.68 10.41
C ILE A 11 4.62 10.32 11.68
N ARG A 12 3.98 11.36 12.21
CA ARG A 12 4.43 12.04 13.44
C ARG A 12 4.15 11.24 14.71
N ALA A 13 3.16 10.34 14.67
CA ALA A 13 2.83 9.50 15.82
C ALA A 13 3.70 8.25 15.93
N ARG A 14 4.34 7.84 14.82
CA ARG A 14 5.00 6.53 14.69
C ARG A 14 6.41 6.58 14.11
N PRO A 15 7.27 7.53 14.51
CA PRO A 15 8.66 7.57 14.04
C PRO A 15 9.45 6.33 14.46
N HIS A 16 9.11 5.72 15.60
CA HIS A 16 9.72 4.49 16.11
C HIS A 16 9.51 3.30 15.17
N GLN A 17 8.38 3.22 14.47
CA GLN A 17 8.14 2.16 13.48
C GLN A 17 9.01 2.33 12.22
N LEU A 18 9.31 3.57 11.80
CA LEU A 18 10.26 3.81 10.70
C LEU A 18 11.70 3.43 11.09
N ILE A 19 12.07 3.70 12.34
CA ILE A 19 13.36 3.28 12.89
C ILE A 19 13.44 1.75 12.93
N HIS A 20 12.39 1.08 13.40
CA HIS A 20 12.31 -0.39 13.38
C HIS A 20 12.50 -0.94 11.95
N LEU A 21 11.79 -0.42 10.94
CA LEU A 21 11.94 -0.86 9.56
C LEU A 21 13.37 -0.68 9.03
N ARG A 22 14.02 0.45 9.35
CA ARG A 22 15.42 0.69 8.99
C ARG A 22 16.33 -0.37 9.62
N ASP A 23 16.14 -0.69 10.90
CA ASP A 23 17.06 -1.53 11.66
C ASP A 23 16.86 -3.04 11.39
N THR A 24 15.64 -3.47 11.04
CA THR A 24 15.30 -4.89 10.84
C THR A 24 15.27 -5.30 9.37
N ILE A 25 14.66 -4.51 8.51
CA ILE A 25 14.50 -4.80 7.07
C ILE A 25 15.57 -4.09 6.25
N ASP A 26 15.95 -2.87 6.64
CA ASP A 26 16.88 -1.98 5.92
C ASP A 26 16.45 -1.75 4.46
N PRO A 27 15.22 -1.24 4.21
CA PRO A 27 14.68 -1.09 2.87
C PRO A 27 15.40 -0.01 2.05
N ASP A 28 15.47 -0.22 0.74
CA ASP A 28 15.93 0.80 -0.21
C ASP A 28 14.85 1.85 -0.48
N VAL A 29 13.58 1.42 -0.44
CA VAL A 29 12.40 2.27 -0.68
C VAL A 29 11.27 1.90 0.28
N ILE A 30 10.65 2.92 0.90
CA ILE A 30 9.46 2.79 1.73
C ILE A 30 8.35 3.65 1.14
N GLY A 31 7.23 3.05 0.76
CA GLY A 31 6.00 3.76 0.42
C GLY A 31 5.11 3.88 1.64
N LEU A 32 4.77 5.10 2.01
CA LEU A 32 3.91 5.39 3.15
C LEU A 32 2.53 5.87 2.70
N GLN A 33 1.51 5.41 3.39
CA GLN A 33 0.14 5.87 3.25
C GLN A 33 -0.33 6.45 4.59
N GLU A 34 -1.33 7.31 4.55
CA GLU A 34 -1.86 8.03 5.72
C GLU A 34 -0.80 8.78 6.54
N THR A 35 0.03 9.56 5.86
CA THR A 35 1.03 10.40 6.57
C THR A 35 0.37 11.43 7.49
N LYS A 36 -0.87 11.86 7.19
CA LYS A 36 -1.73 12.78 7.99
C LYS A 36 -1.09 14.11 8.34
N VAL A 37 -0.19 14.58 7.51
CA VAL A 37 0.54 15.84 7.68
C VAL A 37 0.59 16.58 6.34
N ASN A 38 0.43 17.90 6.38
CA ASN A 38 0.60 18.76 5.19
C ASN A 38 2.09 18.94 4.87
N ASP A 39 2.38 19.33 3.63
CA ASP A 39 3.75 19.44 3.14
C ASP A 39 4.67 20.33 4.01
N PRO A 40 4.25 21.52 4.49
CA PRO A 40 5.10 22.36 5.36
C PRO A 40 5.45 21.75 6.71
N GLU A 41 4.66 20.81 7.20
CA GLU A 41 4.86 20.17 8.52
C GLU A 41 5.43 18.74 8.40
N PHE A 42 5.80 18.32 7.18
CA PHE A 42 6.38 16.98 6.96
C PHE A 42 7.75 16.88 7.66
N PRO A 43 8.05 15.80 8.41
CA PRO A 43 9.25 15.67 9.23
C PRO A 43 10.50 15.35 8.40
N ILE A 44 10.89 16.26 7.50
CA ILE A 44 11.99 16.06 6.53
C ILE A 44 13.31 15.74 7.23
N ASP A 45 13.66 16.48 8.27
CA ASP A 45 14.95 16.36 8.92
C ASP A 45 15.06 15.05 9.70
N GLU A 46 13.97 14.61 10.35
CA GLU A 46 13.89 13.32 11.03
C GLU A 46 14.06 12.16 10.04
N ILE A 47 13.42 12.25 8.87
CA ILE A 47 13.56 11.23 7.82
C ILE A 47 14.98 11.19 7.25
N LYS A 48 15.59 12.36 7.03
CA LYS A 48 16.99 12.43 6.58
C LYS A 48 17.98 11.87 7.61
N LYS A 49 17.74 12.11 8.90
CA LYS A 49 18.58 11.56 10.00
C LYS A 49 18.59 10.04 10.03
N ILE A 50 17.50 9.39 9.61
CA ILE A 50 17.44 7.92 9.50
C ILE A 50 17.90 7.38 8.15
N GLY A 51 18.47 8.23 7.27
CA GLY A 51 19.16 7.84 6.04
C GLY A 51 18.30 7.82 4.78
N TYR A 52 17.11 8.46 4.77
CA TYR A 52 16.23 8.47 3.61
C TYR A 52 16.03 9.87 3.03
N HIS A 53 15.86 9.92 1.71
CA HIS A 53 15.36 11.08 0.98
C HIS A 53 13.84 11.01 0.91
N PRO A 54 13.09 11.98 1.48
CA PRO A 54 11.64 11.98 1.43
C PRO A 54 11.13 12.69 0.17
N GLU A 55 10.23 12.02 -0.54
CA GLU A 55 9.32 12.62 -1.51
C GLU A 55 7.90 12.41 -1.00
N PHE A 56 7.09 13.45 -0.92
CA PHE A 56 5.79 13.38 -0.26
C PHE A 56 4.77 14.30 -0.90
N TRP A 57 3.50 13.96 -0.70
CA TRP A 57 2.35 14.75 -1.07
C TRP A 57 1.35 14.67 0.06
N GLY A 58 1.37 15.67 0.93
CA GLY A 58 0.75 15.66 2.23
C GLY A 58 -0.62 16.34 2.27
N GLN A 59 -1.43 15.91 3.23
CA GLN A 59 -2.69 16.53 3.57
C GLN A 59 -2.92 16.44 5.07
N LYS A 60 -3.32 17.56 5.68
CA LYS A 60 -3.52 17.65 7.13
C LYS A 60 -4.69 16.76 7.59
N GLY A 61 -4.48 16.05 8.69
CA GLY A 61 -5.50 15.29 9.43
C GLY A 61 -5.87 13.95 8.80
N HIS A 62 -5.97 13.87 7.50
CA HIS A 62 -6.33 12.68 6.74
C HIS A 62 -5.44 12.56 5.50
N TYR A 63 -5.34 11.37 4.94
CA TYR A 63 -4.62 11.10 3.69
C TYR A 63 -3.11 11.40 3.74
N GLY A 64 -2.54 11.77 2.61
CA GLY A 64 -1.12 11.99 2.44
C GLY A 64 -0.34 10.71 2.18
N VAL A 65 0.55 10.76 1.20
CA VAL A 65 1.43 9.67 0.77
C VAL A 65 2.87 10.14 0.70
N ALA A 66 3.82 9.22 0.89
CA ALA A 66 5.23 9.51 0.72
C ALA A 66 5.99 8.31 0.15
N ILE A 67 7.11 8.59 -0.50
CA ILE A 67 8.15 7.62 -0.84
C ILE A 67 9.42 8.09 -0.16
N LEU A 68 9.93 7.26 0.74
CA LEU A 68 11.22 7.45 1.39
C LEU A 68 12.23 6.52 0.73
N SER A 69 13.38 7.01 0.31
CA SER A 69 14.36 6.20 -0.41
C SER A 69 15.80 6.52 -0.04
N LYS A 70 16.67 5.50 -0.01
CA LYS A 70 18.11 5.70 0.19
C LYS A 70 18.72 6.42 -1.00
N GLN A 71 18.30 6.08 -2.21
CA GLN A 71 18.73 6.74 -3.45
C GLN A 71 17.69 7.79 -3.83
N LYS A 72 18.13 9.02 -4.14
CA LYS A 72 17.25 10.06 -4.68
C LYS A 72 16.63 9.60 -6.02
N PRO A 73 15.30 9.70 -6.20
CA PRO A 73 14.66 9.32 -7.46
C PRO A 73 15.05 10.24 -8.62
N GLU A 74 15.06 9.69 -9.85
CA GLU A 74 15.30 10.47 -11.07
C GLU A 74 14.12 11.39 -11.42
N ASN A 75 12.91 10.93 -11.10
CA ASN A 75 11.66 11.67 -11.36
C ASN A 75 10.61 11.31 -10.31
N VAL A 76 9.75 12.26 -9.97
CA VAL A 76 8.64 12.11 -9.06
C VAL A 76 7.38 12.70 -9.68
N GLN A 77 6.26 11.98 -9.60
CA GLN A 77 4.93 12.50 -9.93
C GLN A 77 4.03 12.40 -8.71
N LYS A 78 3.34 13.49 -8.38
CA LYS A 78 2.37 13.60 -7.29
C LYS A 78 0.97 13.67 -7.89
N GLY A 79 0.11 12.74 -7.51
CA GLY A 79 -1.24 12.62 -8.05
C GLY A 79 -1.32 12.07 -9.48
N PHE A 80 -2.53 11.79 -9.92
CA PHE A 80 -2.84 11.50 -11.32
C PHE A 80 -2.94 12.78 -12.13
N VAL A 81 -2.79 12.68 -13.46
CA VAL A 81 -2.98 13.84 -14.35
C VAL A 81 -4.40 14.41 -14.29
N SER A 82 -5.37 13.54 -13.91
CA SER A 82 -6.79 13.89 -13.74
C SER A 82 -7.10 14.56 -12.40
N ASP A 83 -6.16 14.61 -11.46
CA ASP A 83 -6.40 15.18 -10.14
C ASP A 83 -6.44 16.72 -10.21
N SER A 84 -7.39 17.29 -9.46
CA SER A 84 -7.47 18.73 -9.19
C SER A 84 -6.70 19.11 -7.92
N ALA A 85 -6.55 20.41 -7.67
CA ALA A 85 -5.90 20.90 -6.46
C ALA A 85 -6.63 20.48 -5.17
N ASP A 86 -7.95 20.31 -5.24
CA ASP A 86 -8.81 19.96 -4.11
C ASP A 86 -8.93 18.45 -3.89
N ASP A 87 -8.37 17.63 -4.79
CA ASP A 87 -8.43 16.17 -4.62
C ASP A 87 -7.57 15.68 -3.46
N GLN A 88 -7.99 14.54 -2.91
CA GLN A 88 -7.31 13.89 -1.78
C GLN A 88 -5.92 13.43 -2.21
N LYS A 89 -4.92 13.70 -1.36
CA LYS A 89 -3.51 13.39 -1.63
C LYS A 89 -3.25 11.89 -1.36
N ARG A 90 -3.45 11.05 -2.40
CA ARG A 90 -3.51 9.59 -2.29
C ARG A 90 -2.53 8.82 -3.17
N PHE A 91 -1.86 9.47 -4.11
CA PHE A 91 -0.99 8.80 -5.07
C PHE A 91 0.33 9.56 -5.26
N ILE A 92 1.44 8.85 -5.25
CA ILE A 92 2.76 9.36 -5.59
C ILE A 92 3.55 8.26 -6.29
N GLN A 93 4.30 8.61 -7.32
CA GLN A 93 5.22 7.68 -7.95
C GLN A 93 6.63 8.25 -8.03
N ALA A 94 7.62 7.37 -8.04
CA ALA A 94 9.01 7.74 -8.23
C ALA A 94 9.71 6.76 -9.18
N LYS A 95 10.66 7.29 -9.98
CA LYS A 95 11.48 6.52 -10.91
C LYS A 95 12.88 6.39 -10.37
N PHE A 96 13.39 5.16 -10.32
CA PHE A 96 14.71 4.84 -9.79
C PHE A 96 15.57 4.11 -10.82
N LYS A 97 16.91 4.24 -10.68
CA LYS A 97 17.84 3.29 -11.26
C LYS A 97 17.85 2.02 -10.43
N TRP A 98 17.80 0.88 -11.10
CA TRP A 98 17.92 -0.43 -10.47
C TRP A 98 18.76 -1.35 -11.36
N LYS A 99 19.96 -1.73 -10.89
CA LYS A 99 20.96 -2.40 -11.72
C LYS A 99 21.22 -1.59 -13.02
N ARG A 100 21.05 -2.21 -14.20
CA ARG A 100 21.15 -1.56 -15.51
C ARG A 100 19.79 -1.11 -16.07
N LYS A 101 18.72 -1.24 -15.30
CA LYS A 101 17.34 -0.94 -15.71
C LYS A 101 16.82 0.28 -14.94
N LYS A 102 15.64 0.72 -15.31
CA LYS A 102 14.84 1.69 -14.53
C LYS A 102 13.62 0.98 -14.00
N ILE A 103 13.16 1.40 -12.82
CA ILE A 103 11.98 0.90 -12.17
C ILE A 103 11.11 2.06 -11.72
N ILE A 104 9.82 1.96 -11.95
CA ILE A 104 8.84 2.93 -11.45
C ILE A 104 8.09 2.29 -10.28
N ILE A 105 8.11 2.96 -9.16
CA ILE A 105 7.38 2.58 -7.95
C ILE A 105 6.23 3.55 -7.76
N MET A 106 5.00 3.05 -7.86
CA MET A 106 3.76 3.74 -7.62
C MET A 106 3.26 3.38 -6.22
N ASN A 107 3.04 4.38 -5.38
CA ASN A 107 2.55 4.23 -4.01
C ASN A 107 1.18 4.88 -3.88
N GLY A 108 0.16 4.08 -3.51
CA GLY A 108 -1.21 4.50 -3.43
C GLY A 108 -1.86 4.28 -2.06
N TYR A 109 -2.64 5.26 -1.61
CA TYR A 109 -3.63 5.10 -0.55
C TYR A 109 -5.03 5.06 -1.18
N PHE A 110 -5.47 3.87 -1.53
CA PHE A 110 -6.73 3.67 -2.24
C PHE A 110 -7.92 4.02 -1.33
N PRO A 111 -8.94 4.71 -1.84
CA PRO A 111 -10.11 5.04 -1.02
C PRO A 111 -10.78 3.79 -0.44
N GLN A 112 -11.10 3.83 0.84
CA GLN A 112 -11.75 2.72 1.54
C GLN A 112 -13.18 2.46 1.02
N GLY A 113 -13.93 3.51 0.67
CA GLY A 113 -15.27 3.42 0.08
C GLY A 113 -16.41 3.34 1.08
N GLU A 114 -16.16 2.92 2.31
CA GLU A 114 -17.08 2.77 3.44
C GLU A 114 -18.20 1.73 3.20
N ASN A 115 -19.08 1.97 2.24
CA ASN A 115 -20.18 1.10 1.89
C ASN A 115 -20.51 1.26 0.41
N ARG A 116 -20.97 0.18 -0.23
CA ARG A 116 -21.43 0.17 -1.63
C ARG A 116 -22.42 1.28 -1.97
N SER A 117 -23.33 1.60 -1.06
CA SER A 117 -24.35 2.62 -1.25
C SER A 117 -23.92 4.02 -0.86
N HIS A 118 -22.67 4.23 -0.43
CA HIS A 118 -22.18 5.55 -0.04
C HIS A 118 -22.02 6.45 -1.27
N GLU A 119 -22.82 7.50 -1.37
CA GLU A 119 -22.97 8.36 -2.55
C GLU A 119 -21.69 9.02 -3.05
N THR A 120 -20.70 9.23 -2.19
CA THR A 120 -19.45 9.93 -2.56
C THR A 120 -18.20 9.08 -2.39
N LYS A 121 -18.09 8.29 -1.30
CA LYS A 121 -16.85 7.56 -0.99
C LYS A 121 -16.63 6.36 -1.90
N PHE A 122 -17.69 5.60 -2.19
CA PHE A 122 -17.58 4.44 -3.08
C PHE A 122 -17.30 4.86 -4.54
N PRO A 123 -18.00 5.87 -5.12
CA PRO A 123 -17.63 6.42 -6.42
C PRO A 123 -16.18 6.94 -6.50
N LYS A 124 -15.66 7.57 -5.43
CA LYS A 124 -14.24 7.97 -5.37
C LYS A 124 -13.29 6.78 -5.40
N LYS A 125 -13.66 5.65 -4.80
CA LYS A 125 -12.89 4.41 -4.89
C LYS A 125 -12.83 3.91 -6.33
N ILE A 126 -13.97 3.80 -7.00
CA ILE A 126 -14.07 3.41 -8.41
C ILE A 126 -13.19 4.30 -9.28
N LYS A 127 -13.36 5.64 -9.14
CA LYS A 127 -12.57 6.62 -9.89
C LYS A 127 -11.07 6.43 -9.71
N PHE A 128 -10.60 6.18 -8.48
CA PHE A 128 -9.18 5.99 -8.20
C PHE A 128 -8.61 4.77 -8.94
N TYR A 129 -9.33 3.64 -8.93
CA TYR A 129 -8.93 2.45 -9.69
C TYR A 129 -8.92 2.67 -11.20
N ASP A 130 -9.90 3.39 -11.74
CA ASP A 130 -9.98 3.74 -13.17
C ASP A 130 -8.83 4.68 -13.58
N ASP A 131 -8.49 5.66 -12.74
CA ASP A 131 -7.38 6.58 -13.00
C ASP A 131 -6.03 5.85 -12.94
N LEU A 132 -5.85 4.94 -11.98
CA LEU A 132 -4.67 4.09 -11.90
C LEU A 132 -4.54 3.18 -13.12
N GLU A 133 -5.63 2.55 -13.56
CA GLU A 133 -5.64 1.70 -14.77
C GLU A 133 -5.18 2.49 -16.01
N LYS A 134 -5.75 3.68 -16.23
CA LYS A 134 -5.36 4.57 -17.32
C LYS A 134 -3.89 4.99 -17.24
N HIS A 135 -3.44 5.30 -16.02
CA HIS A 135 -2.07 5.71 -15.75
C HIS A 135 -1.08 4.59 -16.06
N ILE A 136 -1.34 3.37 -15.60
CA ILE A 136 -0.52 2.18 -15.88
C ILE A 136 -0.44 1.92 -17.39
N LYS A 137 -1.59 1.89 -18.08
CA LYS A 137 -1.64 1.70 -19.55
C LYS A 137 -0.81 2.73 -20.31
N LYS A 138 -0.74 3.97 -19.81
CA LYS A 138 0.11 5.01 -20.38
C LYS A 138 1.59 4.72 -20.14
N LEU A 139 1.96 4.34 -18.90
CA LEU A 139 3.35 4.02 -18.55
C LEU A 139 3.88 2.82 -19.32
N GLN A 140 3.09 1.77 -19.49
CA GLN A 140 3.49 0.54 -20.19
C GLN A 140 3.88 0.74 -21.65
N LYS A 141 3.60 1.90 -22.24
CA LYS A 141 4.07 2.26 -23.59
C LYS A 141 5.59 2.54 -23.65
N THR A 142 6.20 2.88 -22.54
CA THR A 142 7.61 3.33 -22.46
C THR A 142 8.40 2.73 -21.31
N GLU A 143 7.73 2.10 -20.35
CA GLU A 143 8.33 1.58 -19.14
C GLU A 143 7.91 0.12 -18.94
N GLU A 144 8.86 -0.74 -18.62
CA GLU A 144 8.62 -2.18 -18.49
C GLU A 144 8.56 -2.65 -17.03
N ASN A 145 9.36 -2.00 -16.15
CA ASN A 145 9.50 -2.44 -14.76
C ASN A 145 8.66 -1.53 -13.86
N LEU A 146 7.45 -1.97 -13.59
CA LEU A 146 6.48 -1.23 -12.80
C LEU A 146 6.17 -1.98 -11.49
N ILE A 147 6.08 -1.24 -10.40
CA ILE A 147 5.59 -1.72 -9.10
C ILE A 147 4.45 -0.81 -8.68
N VAL A 148 3.33 -1.42 -8.29
CA VAL A 148 2.20 -0.73 -7.63
C VAL A 148 2.10 -1.26 -6.22
N MET A 149 2.28 -0.40 -5.24
CA MET A 149 2.21 -0.78 -3.83
C MET A 149 1.30 0.18 -3.05
N GLY A 150 0.82 -0.27 -1.92
CA GLY A 150 0.04 0.57 -1.02
C GLY A 150 -1.02 -0.18 -0.24
N ASP A 151 -1.85 0.62 0.43
CA ASP A 151 -3.11 0.18 1.01
C ASP A 151 -4.21 0.24 -0.06
N PHE A 152 -4.51 -0.91 -0.64
CA PHE A 152 -5.52 -1.06 -1.70
C PHE A 152 -6.94 -1.05 -1.15
N ASN A 153 -7.10 -1.23 0.16
CA ASN A 153 -8.39 -1.40 0.81
C ASN A 153 -9.26 -2.51 0.17
N VAL A 154 -8.62 -3.54 -0.38
CA VAL A 154 -9.27 -4.72 -0.98
C VAL A 154 -8.54 -5.99 -0.58
N ALA A 155 -9.28 -6.97 -0.07
CA ALA A 155 -8.87 -8.33 0.14
C ALA A 155 -9.37 -9.19 -1.05
N PRO A 156 -8.50 -9.52 -2.03
CA PRO A 156 -8.93 -10.00 -3.34
C PRO A 156 -9.37 -11.47 -3.36
N THR A 157 -9.00 -12.26 -2.37
CA THR A 157 -9.34 -13.69 -2.30
C THR A 157 -9.90 -14.06 -0.93
N THR A 158 -10.52 -15.24 -0.82
CA THR A 158 -11.00 -15.76 0.47
C THR A 158 -9.86 -15.98 1.46
N LEU A 159 -8.65 -16.28 0.99
CA LEU A 159 -7.45 -16.43 1.83
C LEU A 159 -7.01 -15.10 2.47
N ASP A 160 -7.46 -13.98 1.91
CA ASP A 160 -7.12 -12.64 2.40
C ASP A 160 -8.13 -12.12 3.43
N VAL A 161 -9.16 -12.92 3.78
CA VAL A 161 -10.29 -12.51 4.63
C VAL A 161 -10.40 -13.39 5.86
N GLY A 162 -9.79 -12.97 6.96
CA GLY A 162 -9.74 -13.71 8.23
C GLY A 162 -10.65 -13.18 9.34
N ILE A 163 -11.78 -12.55 9.02
CA ILE A 163 -12.69 -11.97 10.02
C ILE A 163 -13.76 -12.95 10.53
N GLY A 164 -13.76 -14.17 10.03
CA GLY A 164 -14.74 -15.22 10.35
C GLY A 164 -16.00 -15.17 9.49
N GLU A 165 -16.55 -16.35 9.19
CA GLU A 165 -17.63 -16.56 8.22
C GLU A 165 -18.88 -15.70 8.48
N GLN A 166 -19.30 -15.59 9.75
CA GLN A 166 -20.47 -14.78 10.11
C GLN A 166 -20.28 -13.29 9.82
N ASN A 167 -19.07 -12.75 10.07
CA ASN A 167 -18.74 -11.37 9.74
C ASN A 167 -18.66 -11.16 8.23
N VAL A 168 -18.10 -12.10 7.48
CA VAL A 168 -18.06 -12.07 6.02
C VAL A 168 -19.47 -11.98 5.46
N LYS A 169 -20.38 -12.88 5.85
CA LYS A 169 -21.79 -12.87 5.44
C LYS A 169 -22.48 -11.55 5.76
N ARG A 170 -22.25 -11.02 6.97
CA ARG A 170 -22.81 -9.73 7.40
C ARG A 170 -22.28 -8.57 6.55
N TRP A 171 -20.96 -8.48 6.33
CA TRP A 171 -20.36 -7.37 5.56
C TRP A 171 -20.87 -7.37 4.12
N LEU A 172 -20.92 -8.54 3.47
CA LEU A 172 -21.45 -8.66 2.11
C LEU A 172 -22.92 -8.26 2.01
N ARG A 173 -23.77 -8.73 2.95
CA ARG A 173 -25.18 -8.36 3.02
C ARG A 173 -25.36 -6.85 3.20
N ASP A 174 -24.58 -6.26 4.11
CA ASP A 174 -24.66 -4.85 4.46
C ASP A 174 -23.94 -3.94 3.45
N GLY A 175 -23.31 -4.50 2.41
CA GLY A 175 -22.58 -3.76 1.38
C GLY A 175 -21.29 -3.09 1.86
N LYS A 176 -20.71 -3.57 2.97
CA LYS A 176 -19.48 -3.03 3.55
C LYS A 176 -18.28 -3.37 2.67
N THR A 177 -17.45 -2.36 2.41
CA THR A 177 -16.26 -2.49 1.55
C THR A 177 -15.15 -3.33 2.17
N ALA A 178 -14.25 -3.77 1.38
CA ALA A 178 -12.97 -4.45 1.46
C ALA A 178 -12.90 -5.76 0.64
N PHE A 179 -14.02 -6.42 0.36
CA PHE A 179 -14.06 -7.65 -0.45
C PHE A 179 -15.40 -7.85 -1.18
N LEU A 180 -16.05 -6.75 -1.56
CA LEU A 180 -17.22 -6.80 -2.43
C LEU A 180 -16.81 -7.33 -3.82
N PRO A 181 -17.68 -8.07 -4.53
CA PRO A 181 -17.37 -8.58 -5.85
C PRO A 181 -16.85 -7.53 -6.83
N GLU A 182 -17.45 -6.34 -6.84
CA GLU A 182 -17.02 -5.21 -7.67
C GLU A 182 -15.65 -4.64 -7.26
N GLU A 183 -15.25 -4.73 -5.99
CA GLU A 183 -13.92 -4.33 -5.53
C GLU A 183 -12.86 -5.33 -5.99
N ILE A 184 -13.17 -6.61 -5.89
CA ILE A 184 -12.32 -7.68 -6.40
C ILE A 184 -12.16 -7.57 -7.93
N GLU A 185 -13.23 -7.19 -8.64
CA GLU A 185 -13.15 -6.94 -10.09
C GLU A 185 -12.21 -5.76 -10.40
N MET A 186 -12.32 -4.65 -9.67
CA MET A 186 -11.41 -3.50 -9.84
C MET A 186 -9.94 -3.89 -9.60
N TRP A 187 -9.67 -4.65 -8.54
CA TRP A 187 -8.32 -5.15 -8.23
C TRP A 187 -7.81 -6.08 -9.35
N ASN A 188 -8.66 -7.00 -9.83
CA ASN A 188 -8.32 -7.90 -10.93
C ASN A 188 -8.06 -7.15 -12.24
N LYS A 189 -8.76 -6.04 -12.54
CA LYS A 189 -8.45 -5.20 -13.70
C LYS A 189 -7.01 -4.69 -13.64
N ILE A 190 -6.54 -4.21 -12.49
CA ILE A 190 -5.15 -3.78 -12.32
C ILE A 190 -4.19 -4.95 -12.49
N LYS A 191 -4.44 -6.09 -11.82
CA LYS A 191 -3.61 -7.29 -11.94
C LYS A 191 -3.50 -7.77 -13.39
N ASN A 192 -4.61 -7.78 -14.12
CA ASN A 192 -4.68 -8.24 -15.51
C ASN A 192 -3.96 -7.32 -16.52
N LEU A 193 -3.45 -6.17 -16.09
CA LEU A 193 -2.52 -5.35 -16.89
C LEU A 193 -1.09 -5.94 -16.95
N GLY A 194 -0.90 -7.15 -16.50
CA GLY A 194 0.40 -7.82 -16.50
C GLY A 194 1.16 -7.68 -15.18
N PHE A 195 0.43 -7.71 -14.07
CA PHE A 195 1.01 -7.71 -12.71
C PHE A 195 0.76 -9.03 -11.99
N ILE A 196 1.68 -9.35 -11.08
CA ILE A 196 1.52 -10.40 -10.07
C ILE A 196 1.52 -9.79 -8.68
N ASP A 197 0.79 -10.40 -7.76
CA ASP A 197 0.85 -10.09 -6.33
C ASP A 197 2.06 -10.82 -5.74
N SER A 198 3.10 -10.09 -5.40
CA SER A 198 4.37 -10.66 -4.97
C SER A 198 4.27 -11.54 -3.74
N TRP A 199 3.39 -11.19 -2.77
CA TRP A 199 3.13 -12.03 -1.61
C TRP A 199 2.47 -13.33 -2.00
N ARG A 200 1.39 -13.28 -2.80
CA ARG A 200 0.60 -14.45 -3.17
C ARG A 200 1.38 -15.40 -4.11
N GLU A 201 2.33 -14.87 -4.89
CA GLU A 201 3.24 -15.68 -5.70
C GLU A 201 4.11 -16.59 -4.84
N GLU A 202 4.68 -16.06 -3.75
CA GLU A 202 5.54 -16.82 -2.83
C GLU A 202 4.74 -17.65 -1.81
N HIS A 203 3.49 -17.28 -1.53
CA HIS A 203 2.64 -17.88 -0.51
C HIS A 203 1.24 -18.21 -1.06
N PRO A 204 1.12 -19.11 -2.07
CA PRO A 204 -0.12 -19.33 -2.82
C PRO A 204 -1.29 -19.83 -1.96
N GLU A 205 -1.02 -20.63 -0.93
CA GLU A 205 -2.04 -21.25 -0.07
C GLU A 205 -2.15 -20.60 1.32
N GLU A 206 -1.36 -19.54 1.60
CA GLU A 206 -1.36 -18.92 2.93
C GLU A 206 -2.63 -18.09 3.15
N GLY A 207 -3.42 -18.44 4.15
CA GLY A 207 -4.71 -17.84 4.49
C GLY A 207 -4.84 -17.40 5.95
N SER A 208 -3.73 -17.34 6.69
CA SER A 208 -3.71 -16.94 8.11
C SER A 208 -2.90 -15.69 8.42
N ILE A 209 -2.28 -15.10 7.39
CA ILE A 209 -1.42 -13.92 7.51
C ILE A 209 -2.10 -12.71 6.87
N TYR A 210 -2.32 -11.67 7.65
CA TYR A 210 -3.04 -10.46 7.25
C TYR A 210 -2.20 -9.22 7.46
N SER A 211 -2.53 -8.13 6.75
CA SER A 211 -1.81 -6.87 6.86
C SER A 211 -2.54 -5.81 7.70
N TRP A 212 -3.83 -5.96 7.93
CA TRP A 212 -4.66 -5.02 8.69
C TRP A 212 -5.48 -5.70 9.78
N PHE A 213 -5.54 -5.04 10.95
CA PHE A 213 -6.21 -5.52 12.15
C PHE A 213 -6.97 -4.39 12.85
N ASP A 214 -8.30 -4.50 12.90
CA ASP A 214 -9.12 -3.48 13.55
C ASP A 214 -8.76 -3.31 15.03
N TYR A 215 -8.40 -2.09 15.43
CA TYR A 215 -8.07 -1.76 16.81
C TYR A 215 -9.22 -2.01 17.80
N ARG A 216 -10.47 -1.67 17.39
CA ARG A 216 -11.63 -1.72 18.27
C ARG A 216 -11.99 -3.13 18.68
N SER A 217 -11.83 -4.06 17.78
CA SER A 217 -12.12 -5.49 18.01
C SER A 217 -10.88 -6.30 18.43
N ARG A 218 -9.73 -5.63 18.60
CA ARG A 218 -8.46 -6.23 19.05
C ARG A 218 -8.05 -7.47 18.26
N MET A 219 -8.36 -7.49 16.98
CA MET A 219 -8.18 -8.67 16.10
C MET A 219 -6.73 -9.19 16.05
N PHE A 220 -5.75 -8.32 16.28
CA PHE A 220 -4.34 -8.72 16.32
C PHE A 220 -3.99 -9.59 17.52
N ASP A 221 -4.69 -9.41 18.64
CA ASP A 221 -4.46 -10.14 19.91
C ASP A 221 -5.17 -11.51 19.92
N ASP A 222 -6.03 -11.78 18.95
CA ASP A 222 -6.74 -13.07 18.84
C ASP A 222 -5.78 -14.23 18.47
N ASN A 223 -6.16 -15.44 18.86
CA ASN A 223 -5.47 -16.66 18.44
C ASN A 223 -6.50 -17.71 17.94
N PRO A 224 -6.56 -18.00 16.63
CA PRO A 224 -5.78 -17.38 15.55
C PRO A 224 -6.12 -15.92 15.36
N LYS A 225 -5.17 -15.12 14.84
CA LYS A 225 -5.39 -13.70 14.53
C LYS A 225 -6.49 -13.55 13.47
N ARG A 226 -7.30 -12.48 13.63
CA ARG A 226 -8.37 -12.16 12.68
C ARG A 226 -8.08 -10.82 12.00
N GLY A 227 -7.97 -10.80 10.69
CA GLY A 227 -7.61 -9.60 9.95
C GLY A 227 -8.01 -9.67 8.49
N LEU A 228 -7.53 -8.69 7.74
CA LEU A 228 -7.64 -8.62 6.28
C LEU A 228 -6.26 -8.39 5.69
N ARG A 229 -5.93 -9.01 4.55
CA ARG A 229 -4.77 -8.62 3.76
C ARG A 229 -5.24 -7.64 2.68
N ILE A 230 -5.08 -6.36 2.93
CA ILE A 230 -5.53 -5.25 2.07
C ILE A 230 -4.40 -4.36 1.58
N ASP A 231 -3.19 -4.59 2.09
CA ASP A 231 -1.97 -3.97 1.60
C ASP A 231 -1.27 -4.93 0.62
N HIS A 232 -0.84 -4.43 -0.53
CA HIS A 232 -0.27 -5.25 -1.60
C HIS A 232 0.96 -4.60 -2.23
N ILE A 233 1.85 -5.43 -2.78
CA ILE A 233 2.93 -5.03 -3.70
C ILE A 233 2.74 -5.83 -4.97
N LEU A 234 2.18 -5.20 -6.00
CA LEU A 234 2.03 -5.75 -7.33
C LEU A 234 3.26 -5.39 -8.17
N ILE A 235 3.86 -6.36 -8.83
CA ILE A 235 5.01 -6.14 -9.72
C ILE A 235 4.68 -6.60 -11.13
N SER A 236 5.25 -5.94 -12.15
CA SER A 236 5.09 -6.39 -13.54
C SER A 236 5.61 -7.82 -13.70
N ASN A 237 4.96 -8.63 -14.53
CA ASN A 237 5.26 -10.05 -14.74
C ASN A 237 6.74 -10.33 -15.09
N ASN A 238 7.39 -9.42 -15.81
CA ASN A 238 8.81 -9.53 -16.16
C ASN A 238 9.76 -9.39 -14.97
N LEU A 239 9.26 -9.05 -13.79
CA LEU A 239 10.01 -9.02 -12.54
C LEU A 239 9.79 -10.25 -11.66
N SER A 240 8.96 -11.23 -12.09
CA SER A 240 8.64 -12.42 -11.27
C SER A 240 9.90 -13.19 -10.87
N ASP A 241 10.80 -13.46 -11.79
CA ASP A 241 12.06 -14.19 -11.52
C ASP A 241 13.06 -13.40 -10.64
N GLU A 242 12.80 -12.11 -10.44
CA GLU A 242 13.62 -11.27 -9.57
C GLU A 242 13.14 -11.31 -8.11
N ILE A 243 11.96 -11.86 -7.80
CA ILE A 243 11.52 -12.04 -6.42
C ILE A 243 12.53 -12.93 -5.69
N GLN A 244 13.02 -12.45 -4.56
CA GLN A 244 13.91 -13.19 -3.68
C GLN A 244 13.18 -13.61 -2.41
N ASN A 245 12.36 -12.72 -1.84
CA ASN A 245 11.60 -12.97 -0.62
C ASN A 245 10.54 -11.89 -0.42
N THR A 246 9.47 -12.23 0.32
CA THR A 246 8.39 -11.32 0.70
C THR A 246 8.02 -11.53 2.17
N GLY A 247 7.38 -10.55 2.80
CA GLY A 247 6.93 -10.71 4.17
C GLY A 247 5.94 -9.65 4.64
N ILE A 248 5.35 -9.92 5.80
CA ILE A 248 4.48 -9.01 6.54
C ILE A 248 5.03 -8.91 7.96
N ASP A 249 5.36 -7.69 8.39
CA ASP A 249 6.07 -7.45 9.65
C ASP A 249 5.10 -7.34 10.84
N TYR A 250 4.92 -8.44 11.55
CA TYR A 250 4.10 -8.49 12.76
C TYR A 250 4.78 -7.90 13.98
N GLU A 251 6.12 -7.81 13.99
CA GLU A 251 6.85 -7.17 15.08
C GLU A 251 6.52 -5.68 15.15
N ALA A 252 6.52 -5.00 14.00
CA ALA A 252 6.07 -3.63 13.90
C ALA A 252 4.63 -3.43 14.42
N ARG A 253 3.71 -4.35 14.10
CA ARG A 253 2.32 -4.30 14.58
C ARG A 253 2.20 -4.56 16.09
N GLY A 254 3.13 -5.30 16.67
CA GLY A 254 3.21 -5.60 18.11
C GLY A 254 3.85 -4.51 18.97
N MET A 255 4.40 -3.44 18.37
CA MET A 255 5.06 -2.35 19.11
C MET A 255 4.05 -1.51 19.91
N GLU A 256 4.57 -0.62 20.78
CA GLU A 256 3.73 0.35 21.48
C GLU A 256 3.09 1.34 20.51
N LYS A 257 1.79 1.61 20.65
CA LYS A 257 1.00 2.54 19.79
C LYS A 257 1.22 2.31 18.29
N PRO A 258 1.13 1.07 17.80
CA PRO A 258 1.45 0.73 16.41
C PRO A 258 0.42 1.31 15.44
N SER A 259 0.67 1.21 14.14
CA SER A 259 -0.38 1.32 13.11
C SER A 259 -1.34 0.13 13.22
N ASP A 260 -2.57 0.26 12.74
CA ASP A 260 -3.51 -0.87 12.55
C ASP A 260 -3.11 -1.75 11.35
N HIS A 261 -2.19 -1.25 10.51
CA HIS A 261 -1.56 -2.01 9.45
C HIS A 261 -0.19 -2.56 9.87
N CYS A 262 0.20 -3.67 9.26
CA CYS A 262 1.56 -4.19 9.27
C CYS A 262 2.31 -3.66 8.05
N PRO A 263 3.59 -3.32 8.16
CA PRO A 263 4.44 -3.14 6.99
C PRO A 263 4.49 -4.44 6.17
N ILE A 264 4.36 -4.33 4.86
CA ILE A 264 4.60 -5.43 3.93
C ILE A 264 5.85 -5.14 3.11
N TRP A 265 6.61 -6.17 2.78
CA TRP A 265 7.88 -5.97 2.08
C TRP A 265 8.16 -7.00 1.00
N LEU A 266 8.97 -6.59 0.04
CA LEU A 266 9.47 -7.36 -1.08
C LEU A 266 10.98 -7.14 -1.22
N THR A 267 11.73 -8.21 -1.42
CA THR A 267 13.13 -8.16 -1.84
C THR A 267 13.25 -8.67 -3.27
N LEU A 268 13.83 -7.84 -4.15
CA LEU A 268 14.25 -8.22 -5.49
C LEU A 268 15.76 -8.50 -5.49
N LYS A 269 16.17 -9.52 -6.28
CA LYS A 269 17.57 -9.97 -6.46
C LYS A 269 18.50 -8.87 -6.91
#